data_140104ae536a5b0187e8f351b9493fc9
#
_entry.id   140104ae536a5b0187e8f351b9493fc9
#
_cell.length_a   1.000
_cell.length_b   1.000
_cell.length_c   1.000
_cell.angle_alpha   90.00
_cell.angle_beta   90.00
_cell.angle_gamma   90.00
#
_symmetry.space_group_name_H-M   'P 1'
#
loop_
_entity.id
_entity.type
_entity.pdbx_description
1 polymer ?
#
loop_
_entity_poly.entity_id
_entity_poly.type
_entity_poly.pdbx_seq_one_letter_code
_entity_poly.pdbx_strand_id
1 'polypeptide(L)'
;MHHRERVLCSMRREQPDRVPLFYRDVPEVRSRLLRDLDLESYEALLARLDIDFRWIGPEYVGPPLIDNDETITRDIWGVEYRYVKFNQTDGYWEASTRPLAAAESIADLDAYQWPQLDWFDFSSVEEQVATFDEYAIMTAPGYPSPGILLPIQNMMGEQKAWTEMIANPDFFDATVEHLLSFLEPFVDRMLGAGNGRIDFFRIGDDFGGQHGLLFSPDLWKSRVQPALRRLA
;
A
#
# COMPACT_ATOMS: atom_id res chain seq x y z
N MET A 1 25.53 -2.30 -16.74
CA MET A 1 24.95 -1.43 -15.67
C MET A 1 24.23 -2.33 -14.67
N HIS A 2 24.45 -2.14 -13.35
CA HIS A 2 23.71 -2.89 -12.33
C HIS A 2 22.27 -2.47 -12.28
N HIS A 3 21.37 -3.29 -11.70
CA HIS A 3 19.93 -3.05 -11.63
C HIS A 3 19.59 -1.69 -11.02
N ARG A 4 20.09 -1.41 -9.82
CA ARG A 4 19.88 -0.13 -9.13
C ARG A 4 20.39 1.06 -9.93
N GLU A 5 21.62 0.96 -10.45
CA GLU A 5 22.24 2.03 -11.24
C GLU A 5 21.40 2.37 -12.48
N ARG A 6 20.86 1.36 -13.17
CA ARG A 6 19.97 1.51 -14.33
C ARG A 6 18.72 2.30 -14.01
N VAL A 7 18.08 1.97 -12.88
CA VAL A 7 16.87 2.67 -12.40
C VAL A 7 17.22 4.12 -12.06
N LEU A 8 18.25 4.36 -11.27
CA LEU A 8 18.65 5.71 -10.87
C LEU A 8 19.11 6.57 -12.05
N CYS A 9 19.80 5.98 -13.05
CA CYS A 9 20.14 6.62 -14.30
C CYS A 9 18.90 7.14 -15.03
N SER A 10 17.88 6.26 -15.19
CA SER A 10 16.60 6.65 -15.79
C SER A 10 15.88 7.75 -15.01
N MET A 11 15.90 7.70 -13.68
CA MET A 11 15.29 8.72 -12.82
C MET A 11 15.97 10.08 -12.97
N ARG A 12 17.27 10.11 -13.22
CA ARG A 12 18.02 11.34 -13.57
C ARG A 12 17.79 11.80 -15.01
N ARG A 13 16.95 11.09 -15.79
CA ARG A 13 16.72 11.33 -17.22
C ARG A 13 17.97 11.16 -18.08
N GLU A 14 18.86 10.32 -17.65
CA GLU A 14 20.06 9.88 -18.39
C GLU A 14 19.72 8.61 -19.17
N GLN A 15 20.55 8.26 -20.17
CA GLN A 15 20.33 7.08 -21.00
C GLN A 15 20.89 5.82 -20.33
N PRO A 16 20.04 4.89 -19.86
CA PRO A 16 20.51 3.60 -19.34
C PRO A 16 20.86 2.64 -20.50
N ASP A 17 21.50 1.52 -20.14
CA ASP A 17 21.83 0.44 -21.09
C ASP A 17 20.57 -0.26 -21.65
N ARG A 18 19.49 -0.32 -20.90
CA ARG A 18 18.13 -0.73 -21.29
C ARG A 18 17.07 -0.03 -20.45
N VAL A 19 15.82 -0.11 -20.85
CA VAL A 19 14.69 0.35 -20.01
C VAL A 19 14.65 -0.46 -18.73
N PRO A 20 14.54 0.20 -17.54
CA PRO A 20 14.34 -0.50 -16.28
C PRO A 20 13.03 -1.29 -16.29
N LEU A 21 13.08 -2.52 -15.78
CA LEU A 21 11.93 -3.40 -15.70
C LEU A 21 11.37 -3.44 -14.28
N PHE A 22 10.09 -3.16 -14.17
CA PHE A 22 9.29 -3.29 -12.98
C PHE A 22 8.26 -4.41 -13.18
N TYR A 23 8.03 -5.21 -12.14
CA TYR A 23 7.06 -6.30 -12.20
C TYR A 23 6.09 -6.26 -11.02
N ARG A 24 4.83 -6.44 -11.32
CA ARG A 24 3.76 -6.62 -10.36
C ARG A 24 2.74 -7.60 -10.95
N ASP A 25 2.26 -8.51 -10.14
CA ASP A 25 1.31 -9.54 -10.55
C ASP A 25 0.15 -9.69 -9.55
N VAL A 26 -0.77 -10.54 -9.90
CA VAL A 26 -1.76 -11.13 -8.99
C VAL A 26 -1.34 -12.57 -8.64
N PRO A 27 -1.78 -13.13 -7.50
CA PRO A 27 -1.34 -14.45 -7.03
C PRO A 27 -1.51 -15.57 -8.06
N GLU A 28 -2.58 -15.54 -8.86
CA GLU A 28 -2.88 -16.53 -9.88
C GLU A 28 -1.86 -16.53 -11.02
N VAL A 29 -1.48 -15.33 -11.49
CA VAL A 29 -0.43 -15.15 -12.51
C VAL A 29 0.91 -15.61 -11.96
N ARG A 30 1.25 -15.22 -10.73
CA ARG A 30 2.49 -15.65 -10.05
C ARG A 30 2.57 -17.17 -9.97
N SER A 31 1.53 -17.81 -9.43
CA SER A 31 1.47 -19.26 -9.28
C SER A 31 1.62 -19.99 -10.61
N ARG A 32 1.00 -19.45 -11.66
CA ARG A 32 1.13 -19.98 -13.01
C ARG A 32 2.56 -19.84 -13.55
N LEU A 33 3.15 -18.66 -13.45
CA LEU A 33 4.52 -18.42 -13.95
C LEU A 33 5.57 -19.26 -13.21
N LEU A 34 5.45 -19.40 -11.89
CA LEU A 34 6.35 -20.26 -11.11
C LEU A 34 6.29 -21.70 -11.61
N ARG A 35 5.09 -22.23 -11.80
CA ARG A 35 4.90 -23.60 -12.31
C ARG A 35 5.38 -23.75 -13.75
N ASP A 36 4.96 -22.86 -14.67
CA ASP A 36 5.24 -22.97 -16.10
C ASP A 36 6.73 -22.76 -16.43
N LEU A 37 7.47 -22.03 -15.57
CA LEU A 37 8.91 -21.79 -15.69
C LEU A 37 9.75 -22.69 -14.77
N ASP A 38 9.15 -23.60 -14.02
CA ASP A 38 9.79 -24.50 -13.06
C ASP A 38 10.66 -23.75 -12.04
N LEU A 39 10.06 -22.74 -11.37
CA LEU A 39 10.74 -21.87 -10.42
C LEU A 39 10.22 -22.09 -9.01
N GLU A 40 11.11 -22.12 -8.03
CA GLU A 40 10.80 -22.43 -6.63
C GLU A 40 10.34 -21.23 -5.81
N SER A 41 10.61 -19.99 -6.26
CA SER A 41 10.31 -18.79 -5.47
C SER A 41 9.99 -17.57 -6.32
N TYR A 42 9.33 -16.59 -5.69
CA TYR A 42 9.08 -15.30 -6.31
C TYR A 42 10.38 -14.56 -6.65
N GLU A 43 11.40 -14.68 -5.81
CA GLU A 43 12.71 -14.10 -6.10
C GLU A 43 13.35 -14.74 -7.34
N ALA A 44 13.25 -16.07 -7.50
CA ALA A 44 13.71 -16.75 -8.70
C ALA A 44 12.97 -16.26 -9.96
N LEU A 45 11.67 -15.95 -9.84
CA LEU A 45 10.88 -15.38 -10.93
C LEU A 45 11.37 -13.97 -11.28
N LEU A 46 11.56 -13.09 -10.30
CA LEU A 46 12.08 -11.74 -10.53
C LEU A 46 13.47 -11.76 -11.17
N ALA A 47 14.36 -12.64 -10.70
CA ALA A 47 15.68 -12.83 -11.28
C ALA A 47 15.59 -13.37 -12.72
N ARG A 48 14.73 -14.37 -12.99
CA ARG A 48 14.52 -14.95 -14.33
C ARG A 48 13.98 -13.93 -15.34
N LEU A 49 13.18 -12.96 -14.87
CA LEU A 49 12.63 -11.87 -15.68
C LEU A 49 13.54 -10.65 -15.75
N ASP A 50 14.71 -10.70 -15.11
CA ASP A 50 15.69 -9.60 -15.04
C ASP A 50 15.09 -8.28 -14.51
N ILE A 51 14.26 -8.39 -13.43
CA ILE A 51 13.57 -7.26 -12.83
C ILE A 51 14.53 -6.41 -11.98
N ASP A 52 14.49 -5.09 -12.18
CA ASP A 52 15.41 -4.15 -11.57
C ASP A 52 15.02 -3.71 -10.15
N PHE A 53 13.80 -4.03 -9.71
CA PHE A 53 13.24 -3.62 -8.42
C PHE A 53 13.08 -4.80 -7.45
N ARG A 54 13.22 -4.50 -6.15
CA ARG A 54 12.82 -5.38 -5.06
C ARG A 54 11.92 -4.64 -4.08
N TRP A 55 10.94 -5.37 -3.57
CA TRP A 55 10.02 -4.89 -2.56
C TRP A 55 10.50 -5.28 -1.19
N ILE A 56 10.47 -4.32 -0.26
CA ILE A 56 10.76 -4.58 1.15
C ILE A 56 9.68 -4.00 2.04
N GLY A 57 9.58 -4.53 3.24
CA GLY A 57 8.65 -4.05 4.26
C GLY A 57 8.87 -4.72 5.60
N PRO A 58 8.33 -4.15 6.68
CA PRO A 58 8.41 -4.74 8.00
C PRO A 58 7.55 -6.01 8.07
N GLU A 59 7.87 -6.89 9.00
CA GLU A 59 7.04 -8.06 9.32
C GLU A 59 5.83 -7.62 10.13
N TYR A 60 4.65 -8.15 9.80
CA TYR A 60 3.46 -7.92 10.59
C TYR A 60 3.39 -8.93 11.74
N VAL A 61 3.37 -8.41 12.98
CA VAL A 61 3.35 -9.18 14.24
C VAL A 61 2.13 -8.84 15.10
N GLY A 62 1.18 -8.10 14.54
CA GLY A 62 -0.04 -7.65 15.21
C GLY A 62 -1.13 -8.73 15.33
N PRO A 63 -2.37 -8.33 15.63
CA PRO A 63 -3.51 -9.23 15.70
C PRO A 63 -3.73 -10.00 14.39
N PRO A 64 -4.22 -11.26 14.42
CA PRO A 64 -4.43 -12.05 13.21
C PRO A 64 -5.31 -11.33 12.18
N LEU A 65 -4.84 -11.29 10.92
CA LEU A 65 -5.57 -10.70 9.79
C LEU A 65 -6.39 -11.73 9.01
N ILE A 66 -6.17 -13.01 9.27
CA ILE A 66 -6.90 -14.13 8.68
C ILE A 66 -7.61 -14.84 9.82
N ASP A 67 -8.92 -15.00 9.68
CA ASP A 67 -9.73 -15.81 10.56
C ASP A 67 -9.63 -17.31 10.16
N ASN A 68 -10.33 -18.19 10.90
CA ASN A 68 -10.42 -19.61 10.60
C ASN A 68 -11.06 -19.92 9.22
N ASP A 69 -11.63 -18.94 8.55
CA ASP A 69 -12.19 -19.03 7.20
C ASP A 69 -11.21 -18.42 6.20
N GLU A 70 -10.54 -19.26 5.42
CA GLU A 70 -9.57 -18.85 4.38
C GLU A 70 -10.17 -17.99 3.26
N THR A 71 -11.51 -17.87 3.21
CA THR A 71 -12.22 -17.02 2.26
C THR A 71 -12.43 -15.57 2.79
N ILE A 72 -12.01 -15.31 4.03
CA ILE A 72 -12.11 -14.00 4.68
C ILE A 72 -10.72 -13.58 5.14
N THR A 73 -10.31 -12.38 4.78
CA THR A 73 -9.11 -11.72 5.32
C THR A 73 -9.48 -10.34 5.83
N ARG A 74 -8.63 -9.77 6.70
CA ARG A 74 -8.81 -8.41 7.25
C ARG A 74 -7.55 -7.61 7.00
N ASP A 75 -7.69 -6.32 6.71
CA ASP A 75 -6.55 -5.41 6.71
C ASP A 75 -6.31 -4.80 8.09
N ILE A 76 -5.22 -4.04 8.22
CA ILE A 76 -4.86 -3.38 9.50
C ILE A 76 -5.87 -2.30 9.92
N TRP A 77 -6.67 -1.80 8.97
CA TRP A 77 -7.72 -0.82 9.22
C TRP A 77 -9.04 -1.48 9.70
N GLY A 78 -9.05 -2.81 9.89
CA GLY A 78 -10.23 -3.57 10.34
C GLY A 78 -11.26 -3.83 9.24
N VAL A 79 -10.96 -3.52 7.99
CA VAL A 79 -11.84 -3.86 6.85
C VAL A 79 -11.70 -5.34 6.56
N GLU A 80 -12.81 -6.06 6.52
CA GLU A 80 -12.84 -7.45 6.08
C GLU A 80 -13.03 -7.52 4.58
N TYR A 81 -12.32 -8.45 3.95
CA TYR A 81 -12.41 -8.76 2.53
C TYR A 81 -12.85 -10.20 2.36
N ARG A 82 -13.73 -10.45 1.39
CA ARG A 82 -14.13 -11.78 0.94
C ARG A 82 -13.60 -12.04 -0.45
N TYR A 83 -13.14 -13.29 -0.67
CA TYR A 83 -12.73 -13.70 -2.00
C TYR A 83 -13.95 -13.99 -2.87
N VAL A 84 -14.15 -13.15 -3.89
CA VAL A 84 -15.26 -13.25 -4.86
C VAL A 84 -14.75 -13.85 -6.16
N LYS A 85 -15.23 -15.04 -6.50
CA LYS A 85 -14.90 -15.70 -7.77
C LYS A 85 -15.70 -15.12 -8.92
N PHE A 86 -15.04 -14.76 -10.01
CA PHE A 86 -15.69 -14.35 -11.26
C PHE A 86 -15.63 -15.46 -12.34
N ASN A 87 -14.85 -16.53 -12.13
CA ASN A 87 -14.85 -17.75 -12.91
C ASN A 87 -14.49 -18.96 -12.02
N GLN A 88 -14.20 -20.13 -12.61
CA GLN A 88 -13.91 -21.35 -11.84
C GLN A 88 -12.57 -21.30 -11.08
N THR A 89 -11.60 -20.56 -11.56
CA THR A 89 -10.22 -20.53 -11.03
C THR A 89 -9.85 -19.18 -10.41
N ASP A 90 -10.42 -18.09 -10.92
CA ASP A 90 -9.94 -16.74 -10.61
C ASP A 90 -11.02 -15.91 -9.89
N GLY A 91 -10.57 -15.04 -9.02
CA GLY A 91 -11.40 -14.14 -8.23
C GLY A 91 -10.59 -12.92 -7.76
N TYR A 92 -11.19 -12.14 -6.91
CA TYR A 92 -10.54 -11.01 -6.25
C TYR A 92 -11.12 -10.80 -4.85
N TRP A 93 -10.34 -10.12 -4.02
CA TRP A 93 -10.76 -9.76 -2.69
C TRP A 93 -11.60 -8.48 -2.73
N GLU A 94 -12.84 -8.57 -2.26
CA GLU A 94 -13.77 -7.46 -2.20
C GLU A 94 -14.06 -7.11 -0.73
N ALA A 95 -14.00 -5.81 -0.41
CA ALA A 95 -14.30 -5.35 0.93
C ALA A 95 -15.77 -5.65 1.30
N SER A 96 -15.97 -6.49 2.31
CA SER A 96 -17.27 -6.97 2.76
C SER A 96 -17.81 -6.23 3.98
N THR A 97 -16.93 -5.57 4.75
CA THR A 97 -17.33 -4.74 5.89
C THR A 97 -16.82 -3.32 5.73
N ARG A 98 -17.43 -2.41 6.49
CA ARG A 98 -17.09 -0.99 6.53
C ARG A 98 -17.14 -0.56 8.00
N PRO A 99 -16.04 -0.70 8.76
CA PRO A 99 -16.04 -0.52 10.21
C PRO A 99 -16.46 0.90 10.66
N LEU A 100 -16.25 1.92 9.83
CA LEU A 100 -16.64 3.31 10.11
C LEU A 100 -17.92 3.75 9.37
N ALA A 101 -18.66 2.84 8.75
CA ALA A 101 -19.90 3.22 8.03
C ALA A 101 -20.93 3.89 8.93
N ALA A 102 -21.02 3.49 10.20
CA ALA A 102 -21.96 4.02 11.19
C ALA A 102 -21.39 5.18 12.03
N ALA A 103 -20.12 5.54 11.86
CA ALA A 103 -19.54 6.66 12.60
C ALA A 103 -20.14 7.99 12.13
N GLU A 104 -20.65 8.80 13.05
CA GLU A 104 -21.30 10.09 12.74
C GLU A 104 -20.62 11.28 13.43
N SER A 105 -19.71 11.01 14.37
CA SER A 105 -19.03 12.03 15.16
C SER A 105 -17.54 11.76 15.30
N ILE A 106 -16.78 12.79 15.66
CA ILE A 106 -15.35 12.66 15.99
C ILE A 106 -15.15 11.70 17.17
N ALA A 107 -16.09 11.69 18.14
CA ALA A 107 -16.01 10.76 19.27
C ALA A 107 -16.10 9.28 18.82
N ASP A 108 -16.81 8.98 17.73
CA ASP A 108 -16.84 7.62 17.16
C ASP A 108 -15.49 7.25 16.54
N LEU A 109 -14.79 8.23 15.94
CA LEU A 109 -13.43 8.04 15.42
C LEU A 109 -12.43 7.82 16.55
N ASP A 110 -12.53 8.60 17.64
CA ASP A 110 -11.68 8.49 18.83
C ASP A 110 -11.86 7.14 19.54
N ALA A 111 -13.07 6.58 19.49
CA ALA A 111 -13.39 5.28 20.08
C ALA A 111 -12.95 4.08 19.19
N TYR A 112 -12.60 4.32 17.94
CA TYR A 112 -12.22 3.26 17.01
C TYR A 112 -10.81 2.73 17.32
N GLN A 113 -10.61 1.42 17.13
CA GLN A 113 -9.29 0.80 17.32
C GLN A 113 -8.44 0.97 16.06
N TRP A 114 -7.68 2.05 16.02
CA TRP A 114 -6.72 2.33 14.96
C TRP A 114 -5.51 1.41 15.01
N PRO A 115 -4.81 1.17 13.88
CA PRO A 115 -3.56 0.40 13.85
C PRO A 115 -2.52 0.96 14.82
N GLN A 116 -1.69 0.07 15.35
CA GLN A 116 -0.60 0.43 16.26
C GLN A 116 0.75 0.14 15.60
N LEU A 117 1.75 0.96 15.89
CA LEU A 117 3.07 0.82 15.30
C LEU A 117 3.80 -0.45 15.76
N ASP A 118 3.49 -0.94 16.96
CA ASP A 118 4.02 -2.18 17.54
C ASP A 118 3.46 -3.46 16.86
N TRP A 119 2.48 -3.32 15.97
CA TRP A 119 2.06 -4.43 15.12
C TRP A 119 3.05 -4.75 14.00
N PHE A 120 4.17 -4.00 13.92
CA PHE A 120 5.18 -4.17 12.88
C PHE A 120 6.57 -4.30 13.48
N ASP A 121 7.28 -5.38 13.07
CA ASP A 121 8.70 -5.55 13.35
C ASP A 121 9.54 -5.03 12.18
N PHE A 122 10.26 -3.95 12.42
CA PHE A 122 11.12 -3.30 11.44
C PHE A 122 12.55 -3.88 11.42
N SER A 123 12.88 -4.80 12.31
CA SER A 123 14.24 -5.37 12.40
C SER A 123 14.65 -6.12 11.13
N SER A 124 13.69 -6.74 10.43
CA SER A 124 13.93 -7.44 9.17
C SER A 124 14.24 -6.52 7.99
N VAL A 125 13.94 -5.23 8.08
CA VAL A 125 14.12 -4.27 6.96
C VAL A 125 15.59 -4.08 6.63
N GLU A 126 16.47 -3.99 7.64
CA GLU A 126 17.91 -3.86 7.45
C GLU A 126 18.52 -5.07 6.71
N GLU A 127 18.09 -6.29 7.08
CA GLU A 127 18.51 -7.51 6.40
C GLU A 127 18.02 -7.58 4.95
N GLN A 128 16.77 -7.19 4.70
CA GLN A 128 16.21 -7.12 3.34
C GLN A 128 17.00 -6.12 2.46
N VAL A 129 17.32 -4.94 3.02
CA VAL A 129 18.15 -3.94 2.35
C VAL A 129 19.52 -4.49 1.98
N ALA A 130 20.19 -5.20 2.89
CA ALA A 130 21.50 -5.81 2.63
C ALA A 130 21.42 -6.92 1.57
N THR A 131 20.35 -7.73 1.60
CA THR A 131 20.11 -8.81 0.65
C THR A 131 19.92 -8.31 -0.78
N PHE A 132 19.25 -7.16 -0.94
CA PHE A 132 18.87 -6.61 -2.24
C PHE A 132 19.73 -5.40 -2.67
N ASP A 133 20.97 -5.31 -2.22
CA ASP A 133 21.81 -4.13 -2.44
C ASP A 133 22.09 -3.79 -3.92
N GLU A 134 22.05 -4.76 -4.81
CA GLU A 134 22.24 -4.55 -6.26
C GLU A 134 20.99 -4.05 -7.00
N TYR A 135 19.81 -4.09 -6.34
CA TYR A 135 18.52 -3.71 -6.91
C TYR A 135 18.04 -2.35 -6.44
N ALA A 136 17.16 -1.72 -7.19
CA ALA A 136 16.42 -0.57 -6.71
C ALA A 136 15.38 -1.03 -5.67
N ILE A 137 15.45 -0.47 -4.49
CA ILE A 137 14.62 -0.86 -3.35
C ILE A 137 13.40 0.04 -3.25
N MET A 138 12.22 -0.58 -3.21
CA MET A 138 10.94 0.09 -3.08
C MET A 138 10.14 -0.49 -1.91
N THR A 139 9.41 0.36 -1.20
CA THR A 139 8.50 -0.13 -0.14
C THR A 139 7.37 -0.97 -0.73
N ALA A 140 7.00 -2.05 -0.03
CA ALA A 140 6.06 -3.04 -0.53
C ALA A 140 4.69 -2.43 -0.89
N PRO A 141 4.09 -2.86 -2.01
CA PRO A 141 2.70 -2.53 -2.28
C PRO A 141 1.79 -3.33 -1.35
N GLY A 142 0.84 -2.65 -0.76
CA GLY A 142 -0.26 -3.31 -0.05
C GLY A 142 -0.16 -3.36 1.44
N TYR A 143 1.01 -3.12 2.11
CA TYR A 143 0.96 -3.27 3.54
C TYR A 143 2.03 -2.53 4.34
N PRO A 144 1.65 -1.56 5.15
CA PRO A 144 0.64 -0.58 4.80
C PRO A 144 1.14 0.20 3.59
N SER A 145 0.34 0.26 2.52
CA SER A 145 0.60 1.23 1.46
C SER A 145 0.08 2.56 1.96
N PRO A 146 0.93 3.52 2.30
CA PRO A 146 0.45 4.82 2.70
C PRO A 146 -0.43 5.40 1.60
N GLY A 147 -1.63 5.76 1.99
CA GLY A 147 -2.64 6.41 1.17
C GLY A 147 -3.62 7.07 2.10
N ILE A 148 -4.37 8.04 1.64
CA ILE A 148 -5.35 8.77 2.44
C ILE A 148 -6.76 8.37 2.05
N LEU A 149 -7.09 8.43 0.78
CA LEU A 149 -8.47 8.22 0.32
C LEU A 149 -8.87 6.77 0.32
N LEU A 150 -8.01 5.88 -0.17
CA LEU A 150 -8.35 4.46 -0.29
C LEU A 150 -8.64 3.80 1.07
N PRO A 151 -7.85 3.99 2.13
CA PRO A 151 -8.23 3.53 3.46
C PRO A 151 -9.56 4.11 3.96
N ILE A 152 -9.80 5.40 3.80
CA ILE A 152 -11.05 6.05 4.21
C ILE A 152 -12.25 5.44 3.48
N GLN A 153 -12.16 5.29 2.16
CA GLN A 153 -13.21 4.65 1.35
C GLN A 153 -13.48 3.20 1.78
N ASN A 154 -12.44 2.45 2.07
CA ASN A 154 -12.59 1.07 2.52
C ASN A 154 -13.22 0.98 3.92
N MET A 155 -12.86 1.88 4.84
CA MET A 155 -13.39 1.88 6.21
C MET A 155 -14.82 2.39 6.31
N MET A 156 -15.23 3.42 5.56
CA MET A 156 -16.58 4.01 5.73
C MET A 156 -17.49 3.86 4.51
N GLY A 157 -16.98 3.34 3.40
CA GLY A 157 -17.67 3.24 2.12
C GLY A 157 -17.45 4.48 1.25
N GLU A 158 -17.36 4.26 -0.05
CA GLU A 158 -17.01 5.30 -1.03
C GLU A 158 -17.96 6.49 -0.99
N GLN A 159 -19.29 6.23 -1.02
CA GLN A 159 -20.31 7.29 -1.00
C GLN A 159 -20.19 8.16 0.25
N LYS A 160 -20.01 7.55 1.44
CA LYS A 160 -19.86 8.29 2.69
C LYS A 160 -18.58 9.09 2.68
N ALA A 161 -17.45 8.51 2.28
CA ALA A 161 -16.15 9.19 2.22
C ALA A 161 -16.21 10.48 1.39
N TRP A 162 -16.83 10.42 0.20
CA TRP A 162 -17.02 11.60 -0.65
C TRP A 162 -17.99 12.61 -0.06
N THR A 163 -19.05 12.15 0.57
CA THR A 163 -20.03 13.03 1.22
C THR A 163 -19.39 13.79 2.38
N GLU A 164 -18.68 13.08 3.28
CA GLU A 164 -18.05 13.71 4.44
C GLU A 164 -16.93 14.70 4.01
N MET A 165 -16.15 14.36 2.99
CA MET A 165 -15.09 15.26 2.49
C MET A 165 -15.64 16.62 2.05
N ILE A 166 -16.91 16.68 1.57
CA ILE A 166 -17.56 17.89 1.04
C ILE A 166 -18.47 18.54 2.07
N ALA A 167 -19.35 17.76 2.68
CA ALA A 167 -20.42 18.26 3.53
C ALA A 167 -20.07 18.37 5.01
N ASN A 168 -19.11 17.57 5.48
CA ASN A 168 -18.65 17.56 6.88
C ASN A 168 -17.13 17.53 6.95
N PRO A 169 -16.46 18.61 6.50
CA PRO A 169 -14.99 18.66 6.37
C PRO A 169 -14.26 18.42 7.70
N ASP A 170 -14.81 18.82 8.83
CA ASP A 170 -14.17 18.64 10.13
C ASP A 170 -14.09 17.15 10.52
N PHE A 171 -15.14 16.38 10.21
CA PHE A 171 -15.16 14.93 10.42
C PHE A 171 -14.18 14.21 9.48
N PHE A 172 -14.15 14.61 8.20
CA PHE A 172 -13.20 14.08 7.23
C PHE A 172 -11.76 14.37 7.63
N ASP A 173 -11.46 15.61 7.99
CA ASP A 173 -10.12 16.03 8.40
C ASP A 173 -9.69 15.32 9.70
N ALA A 174 -10.59 15.10 10.67
CA ALA A 174 -10.33 14.28 11.85
C ALA A 174 -10.01 12.81 11.47
N THR A 175 -10.72 12.24 10.50
CA THR A 175 -10.41 10.89 10.00
C THR A 175 -9.01 10.84 9.38
N VAL A 176 -8.63 11.86 8.60
CA VAL A 176 -7.28 11.99 8.02
C VAL A 176 -6.22 12.09 9.12
N GLU A 177 -6.46 12.86 10.18
CA GLU A 177 -5.52 12.99 11.31
C GLU A 177 -5.31 11.65 12.04
N HIS A 178 -6.35 10.85 12.24
CA HIS A 178 -6.21 9.50 12.79
C HIS A 178 -5.35 8.59 11.89
N LEU A 179 -5.54 8.65 10.58
CA LEU A 179 -4.68 7.92 9.63
C LEU A 179 -3.22 8.36 9.73
N LEU A 180 -2.97 9.66 9.72
CA LEU A 180 -1.63 10.24 9.76
C LEU A 180 -0.92 9.94 11.09
N SER A 181 -1.65 9.89 12.21
CA SER A 181 -1.09 9.54 13.51
C SER A 181 -0.42 8.16 13.54
N PHE A 182 -0.86 7.24 12.67
CA PHE A 182 -0.21 5.96 12.44
C PHE A 182 0.79 6.01 11.28
N LEU A 183 0.42 6.61 10.14
CA LEU A 183 1.22 6.54 8.92
C LEU A 183 2.54 7.32 9.02
N GLU A 184 2.56 8.49 9.65
CA GLU A 184 3.78 9.27 9.80
C GLU A 184 4.87 8.52 10.59
N PRO A 185 4.63 8.04 11.82
CA PRO A 185 5.66 7.28 12.53
C PRO A 185 5.99 5.95 11.86
N PHE A 186 5.06 5.36 11.09
CA PHE A 186 5.35 4.17 10.28
C PHE A 186 6.35 4.49 9.17
N VAL A 187 6.14 5.59 8.42
CA VAL A 187 7.05 6.05 7.37
C VAL A 187 8.43 6.35 7.96
N ASP A 188 8.49 7.10 9.05
CA ASP A 188 9.74 7.45 9.73
C ASP A 188 10.52 6.18 10.17
N ARG A 189 9.83 5.22 10.77
CA ARG A 189 10.44 3.95 11.17
C ARG A 189 10.94 3.15 9.97
N MET A 190 10.14 3.06 8.91
CA MET A 190 10.50 2.32 7.69
C MET A 190 11.73 2.92 7.02
N LEU A 191 11.77 4.24 6.85
CA LEU A 191 12.91 4.94 6.25
C LEU A 191 14.14 4.88 7.15
N GLY A 192 13.96 5.01 8.48
CA GLY A 192 15.03 4.87 9.47
C GLY A 192 15.68 3.49 9.43
N ALA A 193 14.87 2.41 9.42
CA ALA A 193 15.35 1.04 9.31
C ALA A 193 16.03 0.76 7.97
N GLY A 194 15.59 1.43 6.89
CA GLY A 194 16.24 1.35 5.58
C GLY A 194 17.59 2.07 5.48
N ASN A 195 17.97 2.86 6.48
CA ASN A 195 19.26 3.57 6.60
C ASN A 195 19.69 4.30 5.32
N GLY A 196 18.77 5.03 4.68
CA GLY A 196 19.00 5.77 3.44
C GLY A 196 19.13 4.90 2.17
N ARG A 197 18.88 3.60 2.26
CA ARG A 197 19.01 2.67 1.15
C ARG A 197 17.71 2.38 0.40
N ILE A 198 16.57 2.81 0.93
CA ILE A 198 15.29 2.76 0.22
C ILE A 198 15.29 3.83 -0.86
N ASP A 199 15.24 3.40 -2.13
CA ASP A 199 15.28 4.30 -3.28
C ASP A 199 13.91 4.91 -3.59
N PHE A 200 12.82 4.18 -3.29
CA PHE A 200 11.46 4.59 -3.58
C PHE A 200 10.53 4.28 -2.41
N PHE A 201 9.92 5.32 -1.88
CA PHE A 201 8.80 5.17 -0.98
C PHE A 201 7.49 5.28 -1.77
N ARG A 202 6.66 4.23 -1.71
CA ARG A 202 5.42 4.20 -2.47
C ARG A 202 4.26 4.74 -1.66
N ILE A 203 3.59 5.76 -2.18
CA ILE A 203 2.28 6.23 -1.72
C ILE A 203 1.26 5.88 -2.80
N GLY A 204 0.09 5.38 -2.42
CA GLY A 204 -0.92 4.94 -3.38
C GLY A 204 -2.32 5.39 -3.02
N ASP A 205 -2.90 6.20 -3.90
CA ASP A 205 -4.31 6.59 -3.88
C ASP A 205 -4.83 6.71 -5.32
N ASP A 206 -6.15 6.60 -5.49
CA ASP A 206 -6.81 6.79 -6.78
C ASP A 206 -7.51 8.15 -6.83
N PHE A 207 -7.10 8.99 -7.78
CA PHE A 207 -7.63 10.34 -7.98
C PHE A 207 -8.43 10.49 -9.27
N GLY A 208 -8.48 9.44 -10.07
CA GLY A 208 -9.14 9.45 -11.38
C GLY A 208 -9.77 8.13 -11.74
N GLY A 209 -10.81 8.19 -12.55
CA GLY A 209 -11.47 7.05 -13.17
C GLY A 209 -11.35 7.09 -14.69
N GLN A 210 -12.08 6.20 -15.37
CA GLN A 210 -12.05 6.07 -16.83
C GLN A 210 -12.55 7.32 -17.58
N HIS A 211 -13.36 8.16 -16.92
CA HIS A 211 -14.01 9.34 -17.55
C HIS A 211 -13.41 10.68 -17.10
N GLY A 212 -12.45 10.67 -16.16
CA GLY A 212 -11.83 11.89 -15.64
C GLY A 212 -11.47 11.80 -14.16
N LEU A 213 -11.24 12.95 -13.53
CA LEU A 213 -10.97 13.06 -12.11
C LEU A 213 -12.20 12.70 -11.28
N LEU A 214 -12.00 12.04 -10.14
CA LEU A 214 -13.08 11.72 -9.19
C LEU A 214 -13.62 12.95 -8.48
N PHE A 215 -12.79 13.98 -8.35
CA PHE A 215 -13.14 15.26 -7.71
C PHE A 215 -12.28 16.40 -8.28
N SER A 216 -12.64 17.65 -7.98
CA SER A 216 -11.94 18.80 -8.53
C SER A 216 -10.50 18.92 -8.02
N PRO A 217 -9.57 19.48 -8.81
CA PRO A 217 -8.22 19.78 -8.34
C PRO A 217 -8.19 20.69 -7.09
N ASP A 218 -9.16 21.57 -6.92
CA ASP A 218 -9.21 22.47 -5.76
C ASP A 218 -9.62 21.72 -4.50
N LEU A 219 -10.54 20.76 -4.59
CA LEU A 219 -10.89 19.89 -3.48
C LEU A 219 -9.70 19.00 -3.07
N TRP A 220 -8.97 18.46 -4.06
CA TRP A 220 -7.74 17.72 -3.80
C TRP A 220 -6.69 18.57 -3.07
N LYS A 221 -6.44 19.80 -3.55
CA LYS A 221 -5.47 20.70 -2.93
C LYS A 221 -5.83 21.07 -1.50
N SER A 222 -7.12 21.19 -1.19
CA SER A 222 -7.59 21.60 0.13
C SER A 222 -7.70 20.44 1.12
N ARG A 223 -7.98 19.21 0.69
CA ARG A 223 -8.32 18.09 1.58
C ARG A 223 -7.30 16.95 1.58
N VAL A 224 -6.67 16.68 0.45
CA VAL A 224 -5.80 15.50 0.29
C VAL A 224 -4.32 15.87 0.22
N GLN A 225 -3.98 16.89 -0.55
CA GLN A 225 -2.60 17.31 -0.74
C GLN A 225 -1.86 17.64 0.57
N PRO A 226 -2.46 18.30 1.57
CA PRO A 226 -1.77 18.59 2.84
C PRO A 226 -1.32 17.32 3.55
N ALA A 227 -2.17 16.30 3.60
CA ALA A 227 -1.85 15.02 4.21
C ALA A 227 -0.74 14.27 3.45
N LEU A 228 -0.82 14.23 2.11
CA LEU A 228 0.23 13.59 1.29
C LEU A 228 1.59 14.29 1.43
N ARG A 229 1.61 15.62 1.63
CA ARG A 229 2.85 16.36 1.88
C ARG A 229 3.50 16.03 3.21
N ARG A 230 2.73 15.59 4.20
CA ARG A 230 3.25 15.16 5.50
C ARG A 230 3.91 13.78 5.41
N LEU A 231 3.49 12.95 4.45
CA LEU A 231 4.04 11.62 4.20
C LEU A 231 5.23 11.63 3.21
N ALA A 232 5.47 12.74 2.50
CA ALA A 232 6.53 12.88 1.50
C ALA A 232 7.74 13.64 2.05
#